data_f99b8bc95dcb3443098e9b94f9c86a65
#
_entry.id   f99b8bc95dcb3443098e9b94f9c86a65
#
_cell.length_a   1.000
_cell.length_b   1.000
_cell.length_c   1.000
_cell.angle_alpha   90.00
_cell.angle_beta   90.00
_cell.angle_gamma   90.00
#
_symmetry.space_group_name_H-M   'P 1'
#
loop_
_entity.id
_entity.type
_entity.pdbx_description
1 polymer ?
#
loop_
_entity_poly.entity_id
_entity_poly.type
_entity_poly.pdbx_seq_one_letter_code
_entity_poly.pdbx_strand_id
1 'polypeptide(L)'
;MKKIVALFFVLIIILCGCGINNADIGNEEYNSEIYTDAEIESAINVATKYFNKHFKGCKLTKITYAGDDKTRDFKEWKERNDADDVIVLLSSFETGASGGDGSLNPNSTYDNWNWILVRNKNGAWKHVDHGY
;
A
#
# COMPACT_ATOMS: atom_id res chain seq x y z
N MET A 1 -2.38 56.30 -11.28
CA MET A 1 -2.12 55.18 -10.35
C MET A 1 -3.06 54.05 -10.67
N LYS A 2 -2.59 53.03 -11.35
CA LYS A 2 -3.38 51.83 -11.64
C LYS A 2 -3.07 50.79 -10.57
N LYS A 3 -4.09 50.49 -9.77
CA LYS A 3 -3.99 49.39 -8.81
C LYS A 3 -4.20 48.10 -9.58
N ILE A 4 -3.15 47.29 -9.68
CA ILE A 4 -3.23 45.93 -10.19
C ILE A 4 -3.76 45.08 -9.07
N VAL A 5 -5.02 44.68 -9.17
CA VAL A 5 -5.57 43.65 -8.30
C VAL A 5 -5.13 42.31 -8.89
N ALA A 6 -4.11 41.69 -8.26
CA ALA A 6 -3.73 40.35 -8.56
C ALA A 6 -4.81 39.42 -8.01
N LEU A 7 -5.63 38.90 -8.89
CA LEU A 7 -6.61 37.88 -8.57
C LEU A 7 -5.85 36.57 -8.41
N PHE A 8 -5.59 36.19 -7.17
CA PHE A 8 -5.04 34.89 -6.84
C PHE A 8 -6.14 33.84 -7.08
N PHE A 9 -6.06 33.19 -8.21
CA PHE A 9 -6.88 32.02 -8.48
C PHE A 9 -6.30 30.86 -7.67
N VAL A 10 -6.85 30.62 -6.49
CA VAL A 10 -6.58 29.40 -5.75
C VAL A 10 -7.33 28.29 -6.47
N LEU A 11 -6.61 27.54 -7.28
CA LEU A 11 -7.13 26.33 -7.90
C LEU A 11 -7.23 25.25 -6.80
N ILE A 12 -8.39 25.19 -6.17
CA ILE A 12 -8.72 24.07 -5.29
C ILE A 12 -8.95 22.87 -6.19
N ILE A 13 -7.93 22.04 -6.34
CA ILE A 13 -8.10 20.71 -6.93
C ILE A 13 -8.83 19.89 -5.89
N ILE A 14 -10.14 19.83 -5.99
CA ILE A 14 -10.95 18.87 -5.28
C ILE A 14 -10.66 17.52 -5.94
N LEU A 15 -9.70 16.77 -5.40
CA LEU A 15 -9.57 15.38 -5.70
C LEU A 15 -10.80 14.67 -5.11
N CYS A 16 -11.83 14.51 -5.92
CA CYS A 16 -12.90 13.57 -5.64
C CYS A 16 -12.27 12.17 -5.57
N GLY A 17 -11.86 11.77 -4.37
CA GLY A 17 -11.50 10.41 -4.08
C GLY A 17 -12.74 9.54 -4.15
N CYS A 18 -12.97 8.91 -5.30
CA CYS A 18 -13.99 7.89 -5.42
C CYS A 18 -13.63 6.72 -4.51
N GLY A 19 -14.50 6.50 -3.49
CA GLY A 19 -14.75 5.20 -2.88
C GLY A 19 -13.53 4.41 -2.41
N ILE A 20 -12.71 4.99 -1.55
CA ILE A 20 -11.78 4.21 -0.75
C ILE A 20 -12.59 3.62 0.39
N ASN A 21 -12.84 2.31 0.35
CA ASN A 21 -13.25 1.59 1.54
C ASN A 21 -12.22 1.92 2.62
N ASN A 22 -12.69 2.44 3.73
CA ASN A 22 -11.91 3.00 4.83
C ASN A 22 -10.94 1.97 5.45
N ALA A 23 -9.88 1.64 4.74
CA ALA A 23 -8.68 1.18 5.38
C ALA A 23 -8.06 2.41 6.04
N ASP A 24 -7.64 2.28 7.26
CA ASP A 24 -6.90 3.33 7.96
C ASP A 24 -5.54 3.49 7.25
N ILE A 25 -5.57 4.25 6.16
CA ILE A 25 -4.37 4.68 5.44
C ILE A 25 -3.94 5.95 6.16
N GLY A 26 -3.37 5.73 7.36
CA GLY A 26 -2.96 6.82 8.22
C GLY A 26 -1.86 7.65 7.58
N ASN A 27 -1.86 8.93 7.87
CA ASN A 27 -0.67 9.77 7.80
C ASN A 27 0.29 9.33 8.92
N GLU A 28 0.73 8.08 8.88
CA GLU A 28 1.70 7.56 9.83
C GLU A 28 3.09 8.02 9.40
N GLU A 29 3.84 8.62 10.30
CA GLU A 29 5.28 8.73 10.15
C GLU A 29 5.86 7.31 10.26
N TYR A 30 6.34 6.81 9.14
CA TYR A 30 7.07 5.55 9.11
C TYR A 30 8.52 5.83 9.50
N ASN A 31 8.95 5.41 10.68
CA ASN A 31 10.32 5.56 11.12
C ASN A 31 11.27 4.65 10.32
N SER A 32 11.46 4.96 9.05
CA SER A 32 12.36 4.21 8.17
C SER A 32 13.63 4.98 7.89
N GLU A 33 14.76 4.28 7.95
CA GLU A 33 16.04 4.77 7.49
C GLU A 33 16.34 4.40 6.03
N ILE A 34 15.52 3.50 5.45
CA ILE A 34 15.69 2.97 4.09
C ILE A 34 14.83 3.74 3.09
N TYR A 35 13.57 4.01 3.45
CA TYR A 35 12.59 4.62 2.56
C TYR A 35 11.96 5.88 3.15
N THR A 36 11.63 6.82 2.28
CA THR A 36 10.81 7.98 2.64
C THR A 36 9.36 7.57 2.85
N ASP A 37 8.59 8.38 3.58
CA ASP A 37 7.15 8.15 3.76
C ASP A 37 6.42 8.11 2.41
N ALA A 38 6.79 8.95 1.46
CA ALA A 38 6.22 8.95 0.11
C ALA A 38 6.49 7.65 -0.65
N GLU A 39 7.67 7.06 -0.51
CA GLU A 39 8.01 5.78 -1.11
C GLU A 39 7.20 4.63 -0.50
N ILE A 40 7.02 4.64 0.83
CA ILE A 40 6.22 3.67 1.55
C ILE A 40 4.74 3.79 1.17
N GLU A 41 4.19 4.99 1.12
CA GLU A 41 2.81 5.22 0.70
C GLU A 41 2.55 4.77 -0.75
N SER A 42 3.53 4.99 -1.63
CA SER A 42 3.46 4.50 -3.01
C SER A 42 3.36 2.96 -3.06
N ALA A 43 4.12 2.25 -2.24
CA ALA A 43 4.04 0.80 -2.12
C ALA A 43 2.69 0.35 -1.56
N ILE A 44 2.19 1.03 -0.52
CA ILE A 44 0.88 0.76 0.08
C ILE A 44 -0.23 0.92 -0.97
N ASN A 45 -0.16 1.95 -1.80
CA ASN A 45 -1.14 2.15 -2.88
C ASN A 45 -1.14 1.02 -3.90
N VAL A 46 0.03 0.51 -4.28
CA VAL A 46 0.14 -0.65 -5.19
C VAL A 46 -0.47 -1.90 -4.57
N ALA A 47 -0.15 -2.20 -3.32
CA ALA A 47 -0.70 -3.36 -2.61
C ALA A 47 -2.23 -3.24 -2.42
N THR A 48 -2.72 -2.07 -2.07
CA THR A 48 -4.15 -1.80 -1.90
C THR A 48 -4.93 -2.00 -3.20
N LYS A 49 -4.40 -1.51 -4.32
CA LYS A 49 -5.00 -1.73 -5.65
C LYS A 49 -5.04 -3.21 -6.01
N TYR A 50 -3.97 -3.93 -5.74
CA TYR A 50 -3.92 -5.38 -5.95
C TYR A 50 -4.97 -6.09 -5.10
N PHE A 51 -5.06 -5.74 -3.83
CA PHE A 51 -6.08 -6.30 -2.92
C PHE A 51 -7.49 -6.07 -3.45
N ASN A 52 -7.82 -4.84 -3.79
CA ASN A 52 -9.16 -4.49 -4.29
C ASN A 52 -9.52 -5.22 -5.59
N LYS A 53 -8.54 -5.54 -6.41
CA LYS A 53 -8.75 -6.25 -7.68
C LYS A 53 -8.87 -7.75 -7.51
N HIS A 54 -8.08 -8.36 -6.62
CA HIS A 54 -7.91 -9.81 -6.55
C HIS A 54 -8.51 -10.47 -5.31
N PHE A 55 -8.78 -9.71 -4.25
CA PHE A 55 -9.39 -10.23 -3.00
C PHE A 55 -10.89 -9.90 -2.95
N LYS A 56 -11.63 -10.36 -3.94
CA LYS A 56 -13.08 -10.13 -4.02
C LYS A 56 -13.79 -10.73 -2.80
N GLY A 57 -14.76 -9.98 -2.24
CA GLY A 57 -15.48 -10.41 -1.05
C GLY A 57 -14.71 -10.24 0.26
N CYS A 58 -13.52 -9.63 0.21
CA CYS A 58 -12.72 -9.30 1.38
C CYS A 58 -12.67 -7.79 1.59
N LYS A 59 -12.46 -7.38 2.85
CA LYS A 59 -12.32 -5.99 3.26
C LYS A 59 -10.96 -5.76 3.91
N LEU A 60 -10.14 -4.91 3.30
CA LEU A 60 -8.88 -4.47 3.89
C LEU A 60 -9.17 -3.51 5.05
N THR A 61 -8.72 -3.86 6.25
CA THR A 61 -8.97 -3.07 7.46
C THR A 61 -7.76 -2.27 7.90
N LYS A 62 -6.54 -2.76 7.59
CA LYS A 62 -5.29 -2.10 7.92
C LYS A 62 -4.22 -2.50 6.91
N ILE A 63 -3.36 -1.56 6.54
CA ILE A 63 -2.11 -1.81 5.84
C ILE A 63 -1.05 -0.80 6.27
N THR A 64 0.14 -1.27 6.60
CA THR A 64 1.24 -0.45 7.07
C THR A 64 2.59 -1.00 6.63
N TYR A 65 3.64 -0.22 6.80
CA TYR A 65 5.00 -0.68 6.60
C TYR A 65 5.42 -1.67 7.70
N ALA A 66 6.01 -2.78 7.29
CA ALA A 66 6.42 -3.83 8.24
C ALA A 66 7.68 -3.49 9.04
N GLY A 67 8.39 -2.42 8.66
CA GLY A 67 9.64 -1.98 9.28
C GLY A 67 10.88 -2.38 8.49
N ASP A 68 11.97 -1.69 8.78
CA ASP A 68 13.25 -1.87 8.09
C ASP A 68 13.84 -3.26 8.32
N ASP A 69 13.75 -3.78 9.54
CA ASP A 69 14.29 -5.12 9.87
C ASP A 69 13.56 -6.21 9.09
N LYS A 70 12.24 -6.18 9.08
CA LYS A 70 11.42 -7.12 8.32
C LYS A 70 11.73 -7.03 6.82
N THR A 71 11.88 -5.83 6.30
CA THR A 71 12.23 -5.59 4.90
C THR A 71 13.61 -6.17 4.56
N ARG A 72 14.59 -6.03 5.43
CA ARG A 72 15.93 -6.62 5.24
C ARG A 72 15.91 -8.15 5.23
N ASP A 73 15.06 -8.77 6.03
CA ASP A 73 14.89 -10.22 6.06
C ASP A 73 14.41 -10.78 4.72
N PHE A 74 13.75 -9.96 3.91
CA PHE A 74 13.23 -10.32 2.59
C PHE A 74 14.13 -9.89 1.42
N LYS A 75 15.39 -9.52 1.67
CA LYS A 75 16.32 -9.02 0.65
C LYS A 75 16.51 -9.96 -0.55
N GLU A 76 16.38 -11.26 -0.36
CA GLU A 76 16.50 -12.26 -1.44
C GLU A 76 15.47 -12.10 -2.56
N TRP A 77 14.34 -11.46 -2.26
CA TRP A 77 13.31 -11.17 -3.25
C TRP A 77 13.77 -10.19 -4.34
N LYS A 78 14.77 -9.36 -4.03
CA LYS A 78 15.43 -8.52 -5.05
C LYS A 78 16.11 -9.37 -6.10
N GLU A 79 16.89 -10.35 -5.66
CA GLU A 79 17.63 -11.24 -6.56
C GLU A 79 16.68 -12.11 -7.39
N ARG A 80 15.64 -12.65 -6.75
CA ARG A 80 14.63 -13.48 -7.42
C ARG A 80 13.87 -12.73 -8.54
N ASN A 81 13.74 -11.42 -8.40
CA ASN A 81 12.98 -10.58 -9.31
C ASN A 81 13.87 -9.67 -10.17
N ASP A 82 15.18 -9.81 -10.09
CA ASP A 82 16.13 -8.93 -10.77
C ASP A 82 15.84 -7.44 -10.50
N ALA A 83 15.60 -7.12 -9.24
CA ALA A 83 15.20 -5.80 -8.77
C ALA A 83 16.24 -5.15 -7.85
N ASP A 84 16.20 -3.82 -7.75
CA ASP A 84 17.12 -3.04 -6.92
C ASP A 84 16.66 -2.91 -5.47
N ASP A 85 15.34 -2.81 -5.25
CA ASP A 85 14.74 -2.61 -3.94
C ASP A 85 13.62 -3.61 -3.66
N VAL A 86 13.43 -3.92 -2.38
CA VAL A 86 12.29 -4.66 -1.85
C VAL A 86 11.68 -3.91 -0.68
N ILE A 87 10.38 -3.98 -0.55
CA ILE A 87 9.64 -3.49 0.62
C ILE A 87 8.64 -4.52 1.09
N VAL A 88 8.48 -4.64 2.40
CA VAL A 88 7.47 -5.51 3.02
C VAL A 88 6.46 -4.66 3.76
N LEU A 89 5.19 -4.91 3.47
CA LEU A 89 4.05 -4.31 4.15
C LEU A 89 3.32 -5.38 4.95
N LEU A 90 2.63 -4.96 6.00
CA LEU A 90 1.74 -5.81 6.81
C LEU A 90 0.32 -5.30 6.70
N SER A 91 -0.62 -6.22 6.59
CA SER A 91 -2.03 -5.89 6.55
C SER A 91 -2.88 -6.78 7.44
N SER A 92 -4.07 -6.28 7.72
CA SER A 92 -5.19 -7.04 8.26
C SER A 92 -6.38 -6.90 7.33
N PHE A 93 -7.13 -7.99 7.13
CA PHE A 93 -8.35 -7.95 6.34
C PHE A 93 -9.38 -8.96 6.86
N GLU A 94 -10.62 -8.74 6.50
CA GLU A 94 -11.74 -9.61 6.84
C GLU A 94 -12.29 -10.27 5.58
N THR A 95 -12.68 -11.53 5.72
CA THR A 95 -13.38 -12.27 4.67
C THR A 95 -14.89 -12.22 4.89
N GLY A 96 -15.64 -12.29 3.79
CA GLY A 96 -17.10 -12.46 3.83
C GLY A 96 -17.52 -13.92 3.89
N ALA A 97 -18.81 -14.15 3.67
CA ALA A 97 -19.43 -15.48 3.78
C ALA A 97 -18.87 -16.53 2.78
N SER A 98 -18.30 -16.08 1.67
CA SER A 98 -17.69 -16.97 0.66
C SER A 98 -16.22 -17.33 0.92
N GLY A 99 -15.57 -16.67 1.90
CA GLY A 99 -14.13 -16.81 2.09
C GLY A 99 -13.32 -16.28 0.90
N GLY A 100 -13.65 -15.06 0.45
CA GLY A 100 -13.09 -14.48 -0.76
C GLY A 100 -13.53 -15.21 -2.02
N ASP A 101 -12.58 -15.76 -2.76
CA ASP A 101 -12.82 -16.63 -3.92
C ASP A 101 -13.08 -18.11 -3.53
N GLY A 102 -13.19 -18.40 -2.25
CA GLY A 102 -13.35 -19.75 -1.70
C GLY A 102 -12.06 -20.38 -1.17
N SER A 103 -10.92 -19.73 -1.35
CA SER A 103 -9.60 -20.22 -0.88
C SER A 103 -9.29 -19.87 0.57
N LEU A 104 -10.03 -18.92 1.15
CA LEU A 104 -9.87 -18.44 2.51
C LEU A 104 -11.01 -18.93 3.41
N ASN A 105 -10.82 -18.87 4.73
CA ASN A 105 -11.88 -19.17 5.67
C ASN A 105 -12.98 -18.11 5.60
N PRO A 106 -14.27 -18.51 5.56
CA PRO A 106 -15.36 -17.55 5.55
C PRO A 106 -15.48 -16.82 6.89
N ASN A 107 -15.96 -15.58 6.85
CA ASN A 107 -16.24 -14.73 8.01
C ASN A 107 -15.10 -14.68 9.03
N SER A 108 -13.88 -14.55 8.54
CA SER A 108 -12.64 -14.62 9.32
C SER A 108 -11.81 -13.37 9.19
N THR A 109 -10.95 -13.11 10.17
CA THR A 109 -9.96 -12.03 10.16
C THR A 109 -8.57 -12.62 9.95
N TYR A 110 -7.84 -12.04 9.01
CA TYR A 110 -6.45 -12.35 8.72
C TYR A 110 -5.58 -11.19 9.16
N ASP A 111 -4.72 -11.41 10.15
CA ASP A 111 -3.77 -10.44 10.66
C ASP A 111 -2.34 -10.80 10.22
N ASN A 112 -1.44 -9.80 10.22
CA ASN A 112 -0.03 -10.00 9.86
C ASN A 112 0.19 -10.61 8.47
N TRP A 113 -0.66 -10.29 7.55
CA TRP A 113 -0.54 -10.71 6.15
C TRP A 113 0.51 -9.87 5.44
N ASN A 114 1.57 -10.52 4.98
CA ASN A 114 2.68 -9.86 4.31
C ASN A 114 2.34 -9.50 2.86
N TRP A 115 2.84 -8.37 2.43
CA TRP A 115 2.90 -7.97 1.02
C TRP A 115 4.35 -7.69 0.67
N ILE A 116 4.84 -8.30 -0.40
CA ILE A 116 6.21 -8.15 -0.87
C ILE A 116 6.16 -7.45 -2.21
N LEU A 117 6.82 -6.30 -2.30
CA LEU A 117 6.92 -5.49 -3.51
C LEU A 117 8.39 -5.23 -3.81
N VAL A 118 8.69 -5.13 -5.09
CA VAL A 118 10.03 -4.82 -5.59
C VAL A 118 9.95 -3.66 -6.58
N ARG A 119 11.08 -3.00 -6.80
CA ARG A 119 11.22 -1.97 -7.84
C ARG A 119 12.64 -1.91 -8.37
N ASN A 120 12.79 -1.34 -9.55
CA ASN A 120 14.08 -0.96 -10.12
C ASN A 120 14.28 0.55 -9.94
N LYS A 121 15.46 0.96 -9.57
CA LYS A 121 16.00 2.35 -9.43
C LYS A 121 14.95 3.45 -9.47
N ASN A 122 14.29 3.73 -8.34
CA ASN A 122 13.27 4.79 -8.22
C ASN A 122 12.06 4.64 -9.16
N GLY A 123 11.87 3.43 -9.71
CA GLY A 123 10.72 3.09 -10.53
C GLY A 123 9.46 2.80 -9.69
N ALA A 124 8.40 2.40 -10.37
CA ALA A 124 7.17 1.99 -9.71
C ALA A 124 7.33 0.68 -8.94
N TRP A 125 6.72 0.60 -7.77
CA TRP A 125 6.63 -0.65 -7.03
C TRP A 125 5.78 -1.67 -7.77
N LYS A 126 6.20 -2.91 -7.71
CA LYS A 126 5.51 -4.05 -8.29
C LYS A 126 5.26 -5.11 -7.21
N HIS A 127 4.02 -5.52 -7.05
CA HIS A 127 3.67 -6.64 -6.19
C HIS A 127 4.23 -7.95 -6.76
N VAL A 128 4.87 -8.75 -5.92
CA VAL A 128 5.47 -10.03 -6.32
C VAL A 128 4.99 -11.22 -5.51
N ASP A 129 4.62 -11.02 -4.25
CA ASP A 129 4.05 -12.07 -3.41
C ASP A 129 3.30 -11.50 -2.21
N HIS A 130 2.51 -12.35 -1.58
CA HIS A 130 1.78 -12.06 -0.34
C HIS A 130 1.50 -13.35 0.43
N GLY A 131 1.19 -13.21 1.73
CA GLY A 131 0.84 -14.34 2.60
C GLY A 131 1.51 -14.26 3.96
N TYR A 132 1.60 -15.41 4.65
CA TYR A 132 2.29 -15.52 5.92
C TYR A 132 3.77 -15.86 5.76
#